data_2fb657747218d2d80b9c7061afa84e16
#
_entry.id   2fb657747218d2d80b9c7061afa84e16
#
_cell.length_a   1.000
_cell.length_b   1.000
_cell.length_c   1.000
_cell.angle_alpha   90.00
_cell.angle_beta   90.00
_cell.angle_gamma   90.00
#
_symmetry.space_group_name_H-M   'P 1'
#
loop_
_entity.id
_entity.type
_entity.pdbx_description
1 polymer ?
#
loop_
_entity_poly.entity_id
_entity_poly.type
_entity_poly.pdbx_seq_one_letter_code
_entity_poly.pdbx_strand_id
1 'polypeptide(L)'
;MEILIQACQLILSLSILVLLHELGHFIPAKLFKTRVEKFYLFFDPWFSVFKKKVGDTEYGLGWLPLGGYVKISGMIDESMDKEQMKKPAEPWEFRAKPAWQRLIIMAGGVFVNLVLGILIYSMVLAVWGDSYISNEKLVNGVSCSGFAKSLGFEDGDRIVSVDGKKIERYSEIQEAMLLNDDPYVVEVLRGGEIKTVNIEASLIKKWKDGSKGLFFTPAEKTFVEKVLKNSNAEKAGVKRGDLIVSINESETPYFSNVVEELKKNKSKKVVLNVIRNNSPYSLVVQVDKDGKIGFQRKSTLEISYKKYDLLSSIPAGYNLAVDRLSSYISQFALIFNSDNELASELGGFGAIGSMFPESWNWLQFWKNTAFLSLMLAFMNLLPIPALDGGHIAFLFYEIIVGKPAPEKFVENAQVVGMVLLFSLLIFANGNDILRLF
;
A
#
# COMPACT_ATOMS: atom_id res chain seq x y z
N MET A 1 15.69 -10.60 15.03
CA MET A 1 14.37 -11.22 15.39
C MET A 1 13.22 -10.51 14.67
N GLU A 2 13.26 -9.21 14.54
CA GLU A 2 12.25 -8.35 13.88
C GLU A 2 12.00 -8.73 12.42
N ILE A 3 13.03 -8.82 11.59
CA ILE A 3 12.94 -9.23 10.17
C ILE A 3 12.30 -10.63 10.03
N LEU A 4 12.60 -11.56 10.95
CA LEU A 4 11.99 -12.89 10.94
C LEU A 4 10.48 -12.84 11.19
N ILE A 5 10.03 -11.98 12.12
CA ILE A 5 8.60 -11.78 12.39
C ILE A 5 7.89 -11.18 11.18
N GLN A 6 8.49 -10.19 10.53
CA GLN A 6 7.97 -9.60 9.29
C GLN A 6 7.86 -10.65 8.17
N ALA A 7 8.93 -11.44 7.98
CA ALA A 7 8.94 -12.51 6.98
C ALA A 7 7.87 -13.59 7.26
N CYS A 8 7.70 -14.01 8.53
CA CYS A 8 6.66 -14.96 8.90
C CYS A 8 5.25 -14.42 8.64
N GLN A 9 4.99 -13.15 8.96
CA GLN A 9 3.72 -12.51 8.67
C GLN A 9 3.47 -12.42 7.16
N LEU A 10 4.47 -12.03 6.37
CA LEU A 10 4.37 -11.96 4.91
C LEU A 10 4.06 -13.34 4.32
N ILE A 11 4.82 -14.37 4.70
CA ILE A 11 4.61 -15.74 4.20
C ILE A 11 3.21 -16.24 4.58
N LEU A 12 2.76 -16.02 5.81
CA LEU A 12 1.42 -16.41 6.23
C LEU A 12 0.33 -15.69 5.43
N SER A 13 0.48 -14.37 5.23
CA SER A 13 -0.43 -13.57 4.42
C SER A 13 -0.49 -14.09 2.99
N LEU A 14 0.66 -14.25 2.32
CA LEU A 14 0.73 -14.77 0.97
C LEU A 14 0.16 -16.19 0.87
N SER A 15 0.40 -17.05 1.87
CA SER A 15 -0.16 -18.41 1.88
C SER A 15 -1.68 -18.41 1.85
N ILE A 16 -2.32 -17.53 2.65
CA ILE A 16 -3.78 -17.38 2.67
C ILE A 16 -4.28 -16.87 1.32
N LEU A 17 -3.65 -15.80 0.80
CA LEU A 17 -4.08 -15.15 -0.43
C LEU A 17 -3.93 -16.05 -1.65
N VAL A 18 -2.78 -16.70 -1.78
CA VAL A 18 -2.50 -17.61 -2.90
C VAL A 18 -3.41 -18.84 -2.84
N LEU A 19 -3.56 -19.47 -1.67
CA LEU A 19 -4.43 -20.63 -1.53
C LEU A 19 -5.87 -20.32 -1.97
N LEU A 20 -6.41 -19.20 -1.54
CA LEU A 20 -7.79 -18.79 -1.87
C LEU A 20 -7.91 -18.33 -3.33
N HIS A 21 -6.89 -17.68 -3.88
CA HIS A 21 -6.80 -17.34 -5.30
C HIS A 21 -6.88 -18.59 -6.18
N GLU A 22 -6.04 -19.58 -5.89
CA GLU A 22 -6.01 -20.85 -6.62
C GLU A 22 -7.34 -21.63 -6.48
N LEU A 23 -7.98 -21.57 -5.32
CA LEU A 23 -9.33 -22.10 -5.12
C LEU A 23 -10.36 -21.38 -6.00
N GLY A 24 -10.16 -20.10 -6.28
CA GLY A 24 -10.98 -19.33 -7.20
C GLY A 24 -10.98 -19.88 -8.63
N HIS A 25 -9.87 -20.44 -9.10
CA HIS A 25 -9.79 -21.15 -10.39
C HIS A 25 -10.28 -22.60 -10.28
N PHE A 26 -9.87 -23.26 -9.21
CA PHE A 26 -10.14 -24.69 -8.98
C PHE A 26 -11.63 -25.01 -8.89
N ILE A 27 -12.39 -24.25 -8.11
CA ILE A 27 -13.80 -24.52 -7.86
C ILE A 27 -14.62 -24.43 -9.15
N PRO A 28 -14.56 -23.35 -9.95
CA PRO A 28 -15.26 -23.29 -11.23
C PRO A 28 -14.79 -24.36 -12.22
N ALA A 29 -13.50 -24.67 -12.28
CA ALA A 29 -12.97 -25.73 -13.14
C ALA A 29 -13.66 -27.07 -12.82
N LYS A 30 -13.76 -27.44 -11.54
CA LYS A 30 -14.47 -28.67 -11.11
C LYS A 30 -15.97 -28.61 -11.38
N LEU A 31 -16.62 -27.47 -11.15
CA LEU A 31 -18.06 -27.30 -11.43
C LEU A 31 -18.37 -27.50 -12.92
N PHE A 32 -17.51 -27.01 -13.81
CA PHE A 32 -17.67 -27.20 -15.26
C PHE A 32 -17.08 -28.53 -15.76
N LYS A 33 -16.75 -29.45 -14.84
CA LYS A 33 -16.19 -30.76 -15.17
C LYS A 33 -14.91 -30.67 -16.02
N THR A 34 -14.08 -29.66 -15.75
CA THR A 34 -12.75 -29.54 -16.30
C THR A 34 -11.78 -30.29 -15.40
N ARG A 35 -10.91 -31.09 -15.98
CA ARG A 35 -9.94 -31.85 -15.21
C ARG A 35 -8.84 -30.95 -14.70
N VAL A 36 -8.60 -31.02 -13.39
CA VAL A 36 -7.48 -30.35 -12.71
C VAL A 36 -6.45 -31.42 -12.37
N GLU A 37 -5.25 -31.27 -12.89
CA GLU A 37 -4.14 -32.24 -12.72
C GLU A 37 -3.41 -32.01 -11.41
N LYS A 38 -3.10 -30.72 -11.10
CA LYS A 38 -2.38 -30.34 -9.89
C LYS A 38 -3.04 -29.14 -9.20
N PHE A 39 -2.97 -29.14 -7.89
CA PHE A 39 -3.33 -28.01 -7.01
C PHE A 39 -2.24 -27.86 -5.97
N TYR A 40 -1.42 -26.84 -6.08
CA TYR A 40 -0.25 -26.67 -5.24
C TYR A 40 -0.24 -25.30 -4.55
N LEU A 41 -0.07 -25.34 -3.24
CA LEU A 41 0.37 -24.16 -2.50
C LEU A 41 1.90 -24.13 -2.57
N PHE A 42 2.44 -23.01 -3.04
CA PHE A 42 3.84 -22.80 -3.34
C PHE A 42 4.37 -23.60 -4.53
N PHE A 43 5.39 -23.03 -5.17
CA PHE A 43 6.07 -23.72 -6.27
C PHE A 43 6.95 -24.86 -5.75
N ASP A 44 7.03 -25.92 -6.53
CA ASP A 44 7.77 -27.14 -6.22
C ASP A 44 8.89 -27.47 -7.22
N PRO A 45 9.75 -26.49 -7.63
CA PRO A 45 10.84 -26.81 -8.52
C PRO A 45 11.70 -27.92 -7.91
N TRP A 46 11.88 -29.00 -8.67
CA TRP A 46 12.63 -30.23 -8.36
C TRP A 46 11.97 -31.17 -7.36
N PHE A 47 11.33 -30.71 -6.28
CA PHE A 47 10.67 -31.58 -5.29
C PHE A 47 9.51 -30.86 -4.59
N SER A 48 8.56 -31.68 -4.12
CA SER A 48 7.45 -31.22 -3.29
C SER A 48 7.71 -31.58 -1.83
N VAL A 49 7.39 -30.70 -0.88
CA VAL A 49 7.46 -31.01 0.57
C VAL A 49 6.46 -32.08 0.95
N PHE A 50 5.26 -31.98 0.36
CA PHE A 50 4.18 -32.95 0.53
C PHE A 50 3.37 -33.03 -0.73
N LYS A 51 2.91 -34.24 -1.10
CA LYS A 51 1.96 -34.46 -2.19
C LYS A 51 1.07 -35.65 -1.94
N LYS A 52 -0.20 -35.53 -2.39
CA LYS A 52 -1.18 -36.61 -2.29
C LYS A 52 -2.13 -36.54 -3.50
N LYS A 53 -2.29 -37.63 -4.21
CA LYS A 53 -3.24 -37.72 -5.32
C LYS A 53 -4.62 -38.16 -4.79
N VAL A 54 -5.66 -37.39 -5.16
CA VAL A 54 -7.05 -37.69 -4.86
C VAL A 54 -7.86 -37.57 -6.15
N GLY A 55 -8.37 -38.68 -6.66
CA GLY A 55 -9.00 -38.73 -7.98
C GLY A 55 -8.00 -38.36 -9.09
N ASP A 56 -8.39 -37.41 -9.92
CA ASP A 56 -7.54 -36.91 -11.02
C ASP A 56 -6.57 -35.80 -10.58
N THR A 57 -6.70 -35.29 -9.37
CA THR A 57 -5.93 -34.13 -8.91
C THR A 57 -4.86 -34.53 -7.92
N GLU A 58 -3.63 -34.11 -8.14
CA GLU A 58 -2.53 -34.14 -7.19
C GLU A 58 -2.50 -32.85 -6.37
N TYR A 59 -2.72 -32.97 -5.07
CA TYR A 59 -2.62 -31.86 -4.10
C TYR A 59 -1.23 -31.86 -3.50
N GLY A 60 -0.59 -30.71 -3.45
CA GLY A 60 0.77 -30.61 -2.94
C GLY A 60 1.12 -29.31 -2.25
N LEU A 61 2.24 -29.37 -1.53
CA LEU A 61 2.90 -28.24 -0.92
C LEU A 61 4.32 -28.16 -1.48
N GLY A 62 4.60 -27.07 -2.20
CA GLY A 62 5.95 -26.76 -2.66
C GLY A 62 6.80 -26.15 -1.54
N TRP A 63 8.08 -26.00 -1.77
CA TRP A 63 9.03 -25.44 -0.81
C TRP A 63 9.30 -23.94 -1.06
N LEU A 64 8.97 -23.41 -2.25
CA LEU A 64 9.28 -22.03 -2.63
C LEU A 64 8.06 -21.13 -2.46
N PRO A 65 7.99 -20.26 -1.41
CA PRO A 65 6.80 -19.51 -1.04
C PRO A 65 6.61 -18.22 -1.90
N LEU A 66 6.75 -18.35 -3.23
CA LEU A 66 6.62 -17.24 -4.18
C LEU A 66 5.30 -17.24 -4.94
N GLY A 67 4.39 -18.16 -4.65
CA GLY A 67 3.10 -18.31 -5.34
C GLY A 67 2.57 -19.74 -5.21
N GLY A 68 1.46 -20.04 -5.87
CA GLY A 68 0.90 -21.38 -6.03
C GLY A 68 0.52 -21.59 -7.48
N TYR A 69 -0.06 -22.74 -7.80
CA TYR A 69 -0.58 -22.97 -9.14
C TYR A 69 -1.66 -24.05 -9.17
N VAL A 70 -2.56 -23.90 -10.11
CA VAL A 70 -3.56 -24.90 -10.49
C VAL A 70 -3.31 -25.31 -11.92
N LYS A 71 -2.82 -26.54 -12.15
CA LYS A 71 -2.66 -27.07 -13.51
C LYS A 71 -3.99 -27.61 -14.01
N ILE A 72 -4.59 -26.92 -14.96
CA ILE A 72 -5.84 -27.29 -15.61
C ILE A 72 -5.52 -27.96 -16.94
N SER A 73 -6.05 -29.16 -17.19
CA SER A 73 -5.81 -29.91 -18.43
C SER A 73 -6.25 -29.12 -19.66
N GLY A 74 -5.37 -29.07 -20.69
CA GLY A 74 -5.67 -28.39 -21.96
C GLY A 74 -5.65 -26.86 -21.88
N MET A 75 -5.02 -26.28 -20.86
CA MET A 75 -4.71 -24.87 -20.75
C MET A 75 -3.24 -24.64 -21.09
N ILE A 76 -2.95 -23.57 -21.83
CA ILE A 76 -1.58 -23.11 -22.04
C ILE A 76 -1.24 -22.30 -20.78
N ASP A 77 -0.51 -22.89 -19.87
CA ASP A 77 -0.02 -22.29 -18.65
C ASP A 77 1.51 -22.11 -18.68
N GLU A 78 2.08 -21.72 -17.57
CA GLU A 78 3.52 -21.52 -17.41
C GLU A 78 4.33 -22.81 -17.66
N SER A 79 3.70 -23.99 -17.57
CA SER A 79 4.35 -25.30 -17.82
C SER A 79 4.59 -25.60 -19.29
N MET A 80 3.99 -24.81 -20.22
CA MET A 80 4.12 -24.94 -21.68
C MET A 80 4.05 -26.38 -22.18
N ASP A 81 3.04 -27.16 -21.74
CA ASP A 81 2.89 -28.57 -22.13
C ASP A 81 2.43 -28.69 -23.59
N LYS A 82 3.37 -28.47 -24.52
CA LYS A 82 3.14 -28.45 -25.97
C LYS A 82 2.75 -29.84 -26.54
N GLU A 83 3.10 -30.94 -25.87
CA GLU A 83 2.77 -32.27 -26.34
C GLU A 83 1.30 -32.60 -26.17
N GLN A 84 0.68 -32.16 -25.08
CA GLN A 84 -0.75 -32.31 -24.86
C GLN A 84 -1.56 -31.51 -25.88
N MET A 85 -1.09 -30.31 -26.23
CA MET A 85 -1.79 -29.43 -27.17
C MET A 85 -1.83 -29.95 -28.62
N LYS A 86 -0.91 -30.84 -29.02
CA LYS A 86 -0.89 -31.45 -30.34
C LYS A 86 -1.97 -32.51 -30.54
N LYS A 87 -2.57 -33.03 -29.47
CA LYS A 87 -3.62 -34.04 -29.52
C LYS A 87 -4.99 -33.40 -29.71
N PRO A 88 -5.99 -34.10 -30.25
CA PRO A 88 -7.36 -33.62 -30.30
C PRO A 88 -7.85 -33.23 -28.88
N ALA A 89 -8.67 -32.17 -28.80
CA ALA A 89 -9.19 -31.71 -27.53
C ALA A 89 -10.17 -32.73 -26.91
N GLU A 90 -9.94 -33.08 -25.67
CA GLU A 90 -10.82 -33.99 -24.93
C GLU A 90 -11.92 -33.20 -24.17
N PRO A 91 -13.13 -33.74 -23.97
CA PRO A 91 -14.26 -33.02 -23.38
C PRO A 91 -14.00 -32.47 -21.99
N TRP A 92 -13.05 -32.99 -21.23
CA TRP A 92 -12.64 -32.55 -19.91
C TRP A 92 -11.51 -31.49 -19.91
N GLU A 93 -11.03 -31.13 -21.11
CA GLU A 93 -9.98 -30.10 -21.22
C GLU A 93 -10.57 -28.69 -21.24
N PHE A 94 -9.81 -27.72 -20.71
CA PHE A 94 -10.16 -26.31 -20.69
C PHE A 94 -10.49 -25.75 -22.08
N ARG A 95 -9.67 -26.08 -23.09
CA ARG A 95 -9.86 -25.64 -24.49
C ARG A 95 -11.13 -26.20 -25.14
N ALA A 96 -11.69 -27.30 -24.64
CA ALA A 96 -12.95 -27.85 -25.11
C ALA A 96 -14.20 -27.17 -24.52
N LYS A 97 -14.03 -26.32 -23.51
CA LYS A 97 -15.15 -25.62 -22.87
C LYS A 97 -15.55 -24.37 -23.65
N PRO A 98 -16.84 -23.97 -23.61
CA PRO A 98 -17.29 -22.69 -24.14
C PRO A 98 -16.52 -21.52 -23.53
N ALA A 99 -16.31 -20.45 -24.30
CA ALA A 99 -15.50 -19.30 -23.88
C ALA A 99 -15.97 -18.68 -22.55
N TRP A 100 -17.29 -18.61 -22.29
CA TRP A 100 -17.84 -18.08 -21.04
C TRP A 100 -17.48 -18.92 -19.80
N GLN A 101 -17.40 -20.27 -19.94
CA GLN A 101 -16.98 -21.15 -18.84
C GLN A 101 -15.49 -20.96 -18.54
N ARG A 102 -14.67 -20.85 -19.60
CA ARG A 102 -13.25 -20.55 -19.49
C ARG A 102 -13.02 -19.18 -18.85
N LEU A 103 -13.84 -18.18 -19.20
CA LEU A 103 -13.77 -16.85 -18.61
C LEU A 103 -14.06 -16.88 -17.09
N ILE A 104 -15.10 -17.63 -16.66
CA ILE A 104 -15.42 -17.77 -15.23
C ILE A 104 -14.29 -18.48 -14.48
N ILE A 105 -13.66 -19.51 -15.08
CA ILE A 105 -12.53 -20.19 -14.47
C ILE A 105 -11.36 -19.21 -14.28
N MET A 106 -11.01 -18.43 -15.31
CA MET A 106 -9.89 -17.50 -15.24
C MET A 106 -10.17 -16.28 -14.35
N ALA A 107 -11.37 -15.73 -14.37
CA ALA A 107 -11.75 -14.61 -13.51
C ALA A 107 -11.93 -15.01 -12.04
N GLY A 108 -12.03 -16.31 -11.76
CA GLY A 108 -12.33 -16.83 -10.41
C GLY A 108 -11.29 -16.45 -9.37
N GLY A 109 -9.99 -16.52 -9.69
CA GLY A 109 -8.92 -16.11 -8.79
C GLY A 109 -8.97 -14.62 -8.44
N VAL A 110 -9.13 -13.78 -9.46
CA VAL A 110 -9.26 -12.32 -9.29
C VAL A 110 -10.48 -11.97 -8.44
N PHE A 111 -11.63 -12.60 -8.75
CA PHE A 111 -12.87 -12.38 -8.02
C PHE A 111 -12.76 -12.77 -6.55
N VAL A 112 -12.16 -13.92 -6.26
CA VAL A 112 -11.95 -14.37 -4.87
C VAL A 112 -11.05 -13.40 -4.11
N ASN A 113 -9.97 -12.92 -4.69
CA ASN A 113 -9.09 -11.95 -4.02
C ASN A 113 -9.80 -10.61 -3.77
N LEU A 114 -10.63 -10.14 -4.70
CA LEU A 114 -11.41 -8.92 -4.50
C LEU A 114 -12.41 -9.08 -3.34
N VAL A 115 -13.19 -10.16 -3.35
CA VAL A 115 -14.17 -10.45 -2.29
C VAL A 115 -13.47 -10.66 -0.95
N LEU A 116 -12.35 -11.37 -0.93
CA LEU A 116 -11.56 -11.63 0.27
C LEU A 116 -11.06 -10.32 0.90
N GLY A 117 -10.53 -9.40 0.10
CA GLY A 117 -10.09 -8.08 0.59
C GLY A 117 -11.22 -7.32 1.28
N ILE A 118 -12.43 -7.31 0.67
CA ILE A 118 -13.62 -6.69 1.26
C ILE A 118 -14.01 -7.38 2.57
N LEU A 119 -14.06 -8.72 2.59
CA LEU A 119 -14.42 -9.49 3.78
C LEU A 119 -13.44 -9.28 4.94
N ILE A 120 -12.14 -9.25 4.65
CA ILE A 120 -11.12 -9.00 5.67
C ILE A 120 -11.26 -7.58 6.22
N TYR A 121 -11.45 -6.54 5.39
CA TYR A 121 -11.69 -5.18 5.89
C TYR A 121 -12.97 -5.09 6.72
N SER A 122 -14.05 -5.76 6.30
CA SER A 122 -15.29 -5.84 7.10
C SER A 122 -15.05 -6.49 8.45
N MET A 123 -14.33 -7.61 8.47
CA MET A 123 -13.93 -8.29 9.72
C MET A 123 -13.07 -7.36 10.61
N VAL A 124 -12.10 -6.67 10.04
CA VAL A 124 -11.23 -5.72 10.78
C VAL A 124 -12.06 -4.63 11.43
N LEU A 125 -13.02 -4.05 10.71
CA LEU A 125 -13.91 -3.02 11.24
C LEU A 125 -14.85 -3.56 12.32
N ALA A 126 -15.37 -4.78 12.17
CA ALA A 126 -16.23 -5.41 13.16
C ALA A 126 -15.47 -5.72 14.48
N VAL A 127 -14.22 -6.22 14.37
CA VAL A 127 -13.45 -6.69 15.54
C VAL A 127 -12.76 -5.54 16.26
N TRP A 128 -12.08 -4.65 15.51
CA TRP A 128 -11.26 -3.57 16.07
C TRP A 128 -11.86 -2.18 15.91
N GLY A 129 -12.89 -2.03 15.08
CA GLY A 129 -13.39 -0.70 14.71
C GLY A 129 -12.43 0.04 13.78
N ASP A 130 -12.69 1.33 13.62
CA ASP A 130 -11.86 2.24 12.83
C ASP A 130 -11.28 3.33 13.74
N SER A 131 -9.99 3.53 13.65
CA SER A 131 -9.26 4.58 14.39
C SER A 131 -8.70 5.59 13.40
N TYR A 132 -9.07 6.84 13.56
CA TYR A 132 -8.66 7.92 12.68
C TYR A 132 -8.46 9.23 13.43
N ILE A 133 -7.68 10.12 12.85
CA ILE A 133 -7.57 11.50 13.35
C ILE A 133 -8.69 12.29 12.69
N SER A 134 -9.67 12.72 13.51
CA SER A 134 -10.74 13.58 13.03
C SER A 134 -10.18 14.95 12.69
N ASN A 135 -10.50 15.45 11.51
CA ASN A 135 -10.10 16.79 11.08
C ASN A 135 -10.69 17.88 11.99
N GLU A 136 -11.89 17.67 12.51
CA GLU A 136 -12.54 18.60 13.45
C GLU A 136 -11.79 18.69 14.81
N LYS A 137 -11.09 17.62 15.20
CA LYS A 137 -10.30 17.53 16.43
C LYS A 137 -8.85 18.02 16.29
N LEU A 138 -8.44 18.45 15.11
CA LEU A 138 -7.16 19.12 14.92
C LEU A 138 -7.24 20.55 15.47
N VAL A 139 -7.12 20.68 16.79
CA VAL A 139 -7.28 21.96 17.50
C VAL A 139 -6.33 23.03 16.96
N ASN A 140 -5.10 22.65 16.64
CA ASN A 140 -4.10 23.56 16.09
C ASN A 140 -4.03 23.54 14.56
N GLY A 141 -4.96 22.86 13.87
CA GLY A 141 -4.94 22.71 12.41
C GLY A 141 -3.75 21.89 11.91
N VAL A 142 -3.21 22.27 10.76
CA VAL A 142 -2.06 21.63 10.12
C VAL A 142 -0.84 22.53 10.14
N SER A 143 0.35 21.91 10.14
CA SER A 143 1.61 22.58 9.84
C SER A 143 1.94 22.34 8.38
N CYS A 144 2.25 23.41 7.66
CA CYS A 144 2.43 23.44 6.23
C CYS A 144 3.88 23.21 5.85
N SER A 145 4.12 22.39 4.83
CA SER A 145 5.44 22.33 4.17
C SER A 145 5.76 23.66 3.48
N GLY A 146 7.02 23.89 3.15
CA GLY A 146 7.42 25.07 2.38
C GLY A 146 6.64 25.21 1.08
N PHE A 147 6.36 24.08 0.42
CA PHE A 147 5.55 24.07 -0.79
C PHE A 147 4.08 24.45 -0.52
N ALA A 148 3.45 23.89 0.51
CA ALA A 148 2.08 24.28 0.88
C ALA A 148 2.00 25.78 1.22
N LYS A 149 3.01 26.35 1.89
CA LYS A 149 3.10 27.80 2.15
C LYS A 149 3.18 28.60 0.86
N SER A 150 3.91 28.14 -0.16
CA SER A 150 3.97 28.81 -1.48
C SER A 150 2.64 28.79 -2.24
N LEU A 151 1.72 27.90 -1.88
CA LEU A 151 0.34 27.86 -2.40
C LEU A 151 -0.63 28.79 -1.64
N GLY A 152 -0.18 29.43 -0.56
CA GLY A 152 -1.01 30.34 0.25
C GLY A 152 -1.60 29.70 1.52
N PHE A 153 -1.20 28.48 1.88
CA PHE A 153 -1.54 27.89 3.17
C PHE A 153 -0.63 28.41 4.28
N GLU A 154 -1.16 28.46 5.49
CA GLU A 154 -0.43 28.89 6.68
C GLU A 154 -0.47 27.81 7.77
N ASP A 155 0.54 27.83 8.63
CA ASP A 155 0.55 26.98 9.82
C ASP A 155 -0.64 27.33 10.71
N GLY A 156 -1.40 26.33 11.12
CA GLY A 156 -2.63 26.51 11.89
C GLY A 156 -3.92 26.46 11.05
N ASP A 157 -3.83 26.43 9.73
CA ASP A 157 -5.00 26.21 8.89
C ASP A 157 -5.66 24.86 9.19
N ARG A 158 -6.99 24.82 9.24
CA ARG A 158 -7.74 23.59 9.24
C ARG A 158 -8.44 23.43 7.89
N ILE A 159 -8.07 22.40 7.13
CA ILE A 159 -8.64 22.14 5.80
C ILE A 159 -10.10 21.71 5.97
N VAL A 160 -11.06 22.49 5.49
CA VAL A 160 -12.49 22.23 5.67
C VAL A 160 -13.03 21.38 4.52
N SER A 161 -12.73 21.80 3.30
CA SER A 161 -13.15 21.10 2.08
C SER A 161 -12.10 21.22 0.98
N VAL A 162 -12.13 20.30 0.04
CA VAL A 162 -11.37 20.33 -1.20
C VAL A 162 -12.38 20.15 -2.33
N ASP A 163 -12.49 21.16 -3.20
CA ASP A 163 -13.45 21.22 -4.31
C ASP A 163 -14.90 20.92 -3.87
N GLY A 164 -15.32 21.55 -2.75
CA GLY A 164 -16.62 21.35 -2.14
C GLY A 164 -16.83 20.04 -1.39
N LYS A 165 -15.89 19.07 -1.48
CA LYS A 165 -15.95 17.84 -0.72
C LYS A 165 -15.41 18.06 0.70
N LYS A 166 -16.26 17.88 1.70
CA LYS A 166 -15.88 18.04 3.13
C LYS A 166 -14.81 17.00 3.51
N ILE A 167 -13.80 17.46 4.24
CA ILE A 167 -12.73 16.63 4.80
C ILE A 167 -13.09 16.24 6.23
N GLU A 168 -13.33 14.97 6.47
CA GLU A 168 -13.67 14.44 7.80
C GLU A 168 -12.45 13.90 8.55
N ARG A 169 -11.48 13.33 7.80
CA ARG A 169 -10.29 12.70 8.36
C ARG A 169 -9.03 13.40 7.89
N TYR A 170 -8.07 13.52 8.77
CA TYR A 170 -6.77 14.11 8.41
C TYR A 170 -6.11 13.35 7.24
N SER A 171 -6.23 12.01 7.18
CA SER A 171 -5.65 11.21 6.11
C SER A 171 -6.22 11.52 4.71
N GLU A 172 -7.42 12.05 4.62
CA GLU A 172 -8.07 12.41 3.35
C GLU A 172 -7.49 13.69 2.72
N ILE A 173 -6.83 14.54 3.52
CA ILE A 173 -6.31 15.83 3.04
C ILE A 173 -5.29 15.62 1.92
N GLN A 174 -4.26 14.81 2.18
CA GLN A 174 -3.19 14.58 1.20
C GLN A 174 -3.72 13.94 -0.08
N GLU A 175 -4.62 12.98 0.06
CA GLU A 175 -5.24 12.27 -1.05
C GLU A 175 -6.09 13.21 -1.90
N ALA A 176 -6.95 14.02 -1.27
CA ALA A 176 -7.78 15.00 -1.95
C ALA A 176 -6.94 16.05 -2.71
N MET A 177 -5.79 16.44 -2.16
CA MET A 177 -4.87 17.37 -2.82
C MET A 177 -4.16 16.77 -4.04
N LEU A 178 -3.90 15.45 -4.05
CA LEU A 178 -3.12 14.79 -5.09
C LEU A 178 -3.96 14.24 -6.24
N LEU A 179 -5.22 13.90 -5.99
CA LEU A 179 -6.08 13.24 -6.97
C LEU A 179 -6.82 14.22 -7.91
N ASN A 180 -6.78 15.51 -7.64
CA ASN A 180 -7.36 16.52 -8.51
C ASN A 180 -6.33 16.98 -9.54
N ASP A 181 -6.65 16.81 -10.82
CA ASP A 181 -5.82 17.24 -11.97
C ASP A 181 -6.22 18.61 -12.53
N ASP A 182 -7.44 19.06 -12.25
CA ASP A 182 -7.96 20.37 -12.66
C ASP A 182 -7.70 21.45 -11.60
N PRO A 183 -7.70 22.75 -11.95
CA PRO A 183 -7.69 23.81 -10.96
C PRO A 183 -8.84 23.61 -9.98
N TYR A 184 -8.53 23.56 -8.69
CA TYR A 184 -9.52 23.30 -7.65
C TYR A 184 -9.37 24.25 -6.46
N VAL A 185 -10.40 24.26 -5.62
CA VAL A 185 -10.55 25.20 -4.53
C VAL A 185 -10.46 24.47 -3.22
N VAL A 186 -9.64 24.99 -2.29
CA VAL A 186 -9.52 24.48 -0.93
C VAL A 186 -10.05 25.51 0.05
N GLU A 187 -11.06 25.15 0.84
CA GLU A 187 -11.55 25.97 1.94
C GLU A 187 -10.80 25.60 3.23
N VAL A 188 -10.27 26.63 3.89
CA VAL A 188 -9.56 26.50 5.15
C VAL A 188 -10.21 27.36 6.23
N LEU A 189 -10.23 26.87 7.45
CA LEU A 189 -10.57 27.68 8.62
C LEU A 189 -9.28 28.26 9.20
N ARG A 190 -9.11 29.58 9.07
CA ARG A 190 -7.95 30.36 9.53
C ARG A 190 -8.41 31.47 10.46
N GLY A 191 -7.93 31.46 11.71
CA GLY A 191 -8.31 32.49 12.67
C GLY A 191 -9.82 32.58 12.98
N GLY A 192 -10.58 31.50 12.77
CA GLY A 192 -12.03 31.44 12.97
C GLY A 192 -12.85 31.80 11.73
N GLU A 193 -12.23 32.22 10.63
CA GLU A 193 -12.88 32.57 9.37
C GLU A 193 -12.58 31.53 8.29
N ILE A 194 -13.55 31.28 7.41
CA ILE A 194 -13.34 30.44 6.22
C ILE A 194 -12.65 31.29 5.15
N LYS A 195 -11.48 30.83 4.71
CA LYS A 195 -10.72 31.40 3.59
C LYS A 195 -10.58 30.38 2.47
N THR A 196 -10.43 30.87 1.28
CA THR A 196 -10.34 30.08 0.05
C THR A 196 -8.93 30.17 -0.51
N VAL A 197 -8.34 29.00 -0.80
CA VAL A 197 -7.04 28.86 -1.46
C VAL A 197 -7.29 28.22 -2.84
N ASN A 198 -6.98 28.94 -3.90
CA ASN A 198 -7.10 28.43 -5.26
C ASN A 198 -5.82 27.70 -5.65
N ILE A 199 -5.94 26.49 -6.10
CA ILE A 199 -4.82 25.61 -6.47
C ILE A 199 -4.80 25.43 -7.98
N GLU A 200 -3.69 25.80 -8.63
CA GLU A 200 -3.47 25.52 -10.05
C GLU A 200 -2.87 24.12 -10.22
N ALA A 201 -3.42 23.32 -11.15
CA ALA A 201 -2.96 21.97 -11.45
C ALA A 201 -1.46 21.92 -11.81
N SER A 202 -0.95 22.94 -12.50
CA SER A 202 0.45 23.09 -12.85
C SER A 202 1.40 23.08 -11.66
N LEU A 203 0.96 23.63 -10.51
CA LEU A 203 1.74 23.69 -9.27
C LEU A 203 1.81 22.31 -8.60
N ILE A 204 0.69 21.58 -8.60
CA ILE A 204 0.66 20.21 -8.06
C ILE A 204 1.54 19.28 -8.90
N LYS A 205 1.54 19.45 -10.23
CA LYS A 205 2.45 18.70 -11.11
C LYS A 205 3.91 18.96 -10.75
N LYS A 206 4.32 20.23 -10.56
CA LYS A 206 5.68 20.59 -10.12
C LYS A 206 6.04 19.95 -8.77
N TRP A 207 5.08 19.82 -7.85
CA TRP A 207 5.33 19.14 -6.59
C TRP A 207 5.51 17.62 -6.78
N LYS A 208 4.66 16.99 -7.60
CA LYS A 208 4.79 15.56 -7.95
C LYS A 208 6.17 15.26 -8.56
N ASP A 209 6.70 16.16 -9.36
CA ASP A 209 7.98 16.01 -10.07
C ASP A 209 9.22 16.31 -9.21
N GLY A 210 9.11 17.10 -8.14
CA GLY A 210 10.29 17.61 -7.41
C GLY A 210 10.28 17.47 -5.89
N SER A 211 9.18 17.10 -5.27
CA SER A 211 9.06 17.09 -3.80
C SER A 211 8.66 15.72 -3.27
N LYS A 212 9.54 15.14 -2.43
CA LYS A 212 9.21 13.97 -1.63
C LYS A 212 8.74 14.44 -0.25
N GLY A 213 7.43 14.41 0.03
CA GLY A 213 6.94 14.77 1.35
C GLY A 213 5.43 15.02 1.43
N LEU A 214 4.96 15.29 2.63
CA LEU A 214 3.58 15.64 2.88
C LEU A 214 3.39 17.15 2.68
N PHE A 215 2.25 17.55 2.12
CA PHE A 215 1.85 18.96 2.10
C PHE A 215 1.67 19.49 3.50
N PHE A 216 1.05 18.67 4.34
CA PHE A 216 0.63 19.00 5.68
C PHE A 216 1.03 17.93 6.68
N THR A 217 1.34 18.35 7.89
CA THR A 217 1.43 17.48 9.07
C THR A 217 0.50 18.02 10.14
N PRO A 218 -0.04 17.21 11.07
CA PRO A 218 -0.80 17.77 12.18
C PRO A 218 0.04 18.77 12.97
N ALA A 219 -0.53 19.94 13.26
CA ALA A 219 0.14 20.98 14.00
C ALA A 219 0.19 20.63 15.50
N GLU A 220 1.15 19.83 15.90
CA GLU A 220 1.34 19.38 17.27
C GLU A 220 2.46 20.17 17.95
N LYS A 221 2.18 20.73 19.13
CA LYS A 221 3.21 21.32 20.00
C LYS A 221 4.22 20.28 20.44
N THR A 222 5.47 20.65 20.61
CA THR A 222 6.56 19.71 20.90
C THR A 222 6.76 19.55 22.41
N PHE A 223 5.99 18.67 23.02
CA PHE A 223 6.21 18.25 24.41
C PHE A 223 7.17 17.05 24.45
N VAL A 224 8.20 17.14 25.29
CA VAL A 224 9.14 16.04 25.51
C VAL A 224 8.48 14.98 26.40
N GLU A 225 8.24 13.76 25.86
CA GLU A 225 7.72 12.64 26.65
C GLU A 225 8.85 11.83 27.28
N LYS A 226 9.93 11.59 26.52
CA LYS A 226 11.07 10.81 26.99
C LYS A 226 12.36 11.33 26.38
N VAL A 227 13.38 11.46 27.21
CA VAL A 227 14.75 11.75 26.78
C VAL A 227 15.51 10.44 26.64
N LEU A 228 16.20 10.26 25.52
CA LEU A 228 16.95 9.02 25.27
C LEU A 228 18.25 9.03 26.04
N LYS A 229 18.61 7.90 26.67
CA LYS A 229 19.85 7.73 27.42
C LYS A 229 21.08 8.00 26.53
N ASN A 230 22.09 8.66 27.10
CA ASN A 230 23.34 9.04 26.42
C ASN A 230 23.17 10.00 25.22
N SER A 231 21.98 10.55 25.00
CA SER A 231 21.70 11.48 23.91
C SER A 231 22.21 12.91 24.19
N ASN A 232 22.26 13.69 23.11
CA ASN A 232 22.64 15.12 23.22
C ASN A 232 21.59 15.92 24.01
N ALA A 233 20.30 15.54 23.95
CA ALA A 233 19.25 16.14 24.74
C ALA A 233 19.47 15.90 26.25
N GLU A 234 19.85 14.66 26.64
CA GLU A 234 20.14 14.34 28.03
C GLU A 234 21.33 15.13 28.56
N LYS A 235 22.43 15.15 27.77
CA LYS A 235 23.65 15.93 28.13
C LYS A 235 23.40 17.41 28.29
N ALA A 236 22.45 17.96 27.53
CA ALA A 236 22.07 19.37 27.59
C ALA A 236 21.04 19.67 28.68
N GLY A 237 20.54 18.69 29.43
CA GLY A 237 19.61 18.86 30.51
C GLY A 237 18.13 19.03 30.07
N VAL A 238 17.76 18.58 28.88
CA VAL A 238 16.36 18.45 28.47
C VAL A 238 15.65 17.45 29.38
N LYS A 239 14.42 17.75 29.78
CA LYS A 239 13.65 16.92 30.70
C LYS A 239 12.28 16.59 30.14
N ARG A 240 11.70 15.48 30.65
CA ARG A 240 10.30 15.16 30.41
C ARG A 240 9.40 16.32 30.83
N GLY A 241 8.43 16.63 29.97
CA GLY A 241 7.48 17.73 30.17
C GLY A 241 7.93 19.08 29.60
N ASP A 242 9.17 19.23 29.14
CA ASP A 242 9.60 20.43 28.44
C ASP A 242 8.77 20.66 27.19
N LEU A 243 8.29 21.88 27.00
CA LEU A 243 7.69 22.36 25.75
C LEU A 243 8.76 23.13 24.97
N ILE A 244 9.18 22.63 23.84
CA ILE A 244 10.11 23.31 22.93
C ILE A 244 9.36 24.41 22.20
N VAL A 245 9.86 25.67 22.28
CA VAL A 245 9.18 26.84 21.69
C VAL A 245 10.03 27.55 20.63
N SER A 246 11.36 27.48 20.72
CA SER A 246 12.23 27.99 19.66
C SER A 246 13.60 27.31 19.64
N ILE A 247 14.27 27.40 18.51
CA ILE A 247 15.64 26.95 18.31
C ILE A 247 16.43 28.11 17.75
N ASN A 248 17.48 28.54 18.47
CA ASN A 248 18.16 29.81 18.24
C ASN A 248 17.12 30.96 18.28
N GLU A 249 17.06 31.78 17.24
CA GLU A 249 16.12 32.89 17.09
C GLU A 249 14.83 32.47 16.35
N SER A 250 14.75 31.23 15.85
CA SER A 250 13.62 30.73 15.06
C SER A 250 12.53 30.17 15.97
N GLU A 251 11.34 30.73 15.94
CA GLU A 251 10.17 30.16 16.60
C GLU A 251 9.83 28.78 16.01
N THR A 252 9.56 27.83 16.89
CA THR A 252 9.19 26.44 16.51
C THR A 252 7.87 26.04 17.18
N PRO A 253 6.74 26.65 16.77
CA PRO A 253 5.45 26.43 17.39
C PRO A 253 4.99 24.97 17.30
N TYR A 254 5.43 24.25 16.29
CA TYR A 254 5.05 22.86 16.04
C TYR A 254 6.25 21.95 15.86
N PHE A 255 6.04 20.64 16.01
CA PHE A 255 7.09 19.62 15.88
C PHE A 255 7.77 19.61 14.50
N SER A 256 7.02 19.86 13.43
CA SER A 256 7.56 19.98 12.07
C SER A 256 8.62 21.10 11.99
N ASN A 257 8.37 22.25 12.60
CA ASN A 257 9.32 23.37 12.66
C ASN A 257 10.56 22.99 13.46
N VAL A 258 10.41 22.26 14.59
CA VAL A 258 11.54 21.75 15.36
C VAL A 258 12.42 20.83 14.50
N VAL A 259 11.80 19.89 13.77
CA VAL A 259 12.53 18.97 12.90
C VAL A 259 13.25 19.71 11.77
N GLU A 260 12.60 20.70 11.15
CA GLU A 260 13.18 21.52 10.10
C GLU A 260 14.40 22.30 10.60
N GLU A 261 14.27 22.98 11.72
CA GLU A 261 15.38 23.78 12.29
C GLU A 261 16.54 22.91 12.76
N LEU A 262 16.28 21.75 13.35
CA LEU A 262 17.33 20.79 13.69
C LEU A 262 18.06 20.28 12.44
N LYS A 263 17.34 19.99 11.34
CA LYS A 263 17.94 19.56 10.07
C LYS A 263 18.82 20.64 9.43
N LYS A 264 18.44 21.93 9.51
CA LYS A 264 19.25 23.07 9.05
C LYS A 264 20.55 23.22 9.86
N ASN A 265 20.54 22.76 11.09
CA ASN A 265 21.66 22.91 12.04
C ASN A 265 22.39 21.59 12.33
N LYS A 266 22.43 20.64 11.38
CA LYS A 266 23.17 19.37 11.51
C LYS A 266 24.61 19.61 11.96
N SER A 267 25.08 18.80 12.90
CA SER A 267 26.45 18.82 13.46
C SER A 267 26.82 20.15 14.16
N LYS A 268 25.87 21.03 14.42
CA LYS A 268 26.09 22.32 15.10
C LYS A 268 25.49 22.32 16.51
N LYS A 269 25.96 23.24 17.35
CA LYS A 269 25.32 23.57 18.62
C LYS A 269 24.22 24.58 18.38
N VAL A 270 23.08 24.37 19.02
CA VAL A 270 21.92 25.27 18.97
C VAL A 270 21.47 25.63 20.37
N VAL A 271 20.85 26.78 20.51
CA VAL A 271 20.15 27.19 21.73
C VAL A 271 18.70 26.71 21.63
N LEU A 272 18.33 25.74 22.46
CA LEU A 272 16.99 25.21 22.55
C LEU A 272 16.25 25.95 23.68
N ASN A 273 15.23 26.72 23.33
CA ASN A 273 14.39 27.40 24.33
C ASN A 273 13.18 26.53 24.62
N VAL A 274 12.98 26.25 25.91
CA VAL A 274 11.91 25.38 26.39
C VAL A 274 11.14 26.07 27.52
N ILE A 275 9.86 25.73 27.64
CA ILE A 275 9.03 26.09 28.82
C ILE A 275 8.94 24.84 29.70
N ARG A 276 9.41 24.96 30.94
CA ARG A 276 9.38 23.92 31.97
C ARG A 276 8.66 24.45 33.21
N ASN A 277 7.57 23.79 33.62
CA ASN A 277 6.75 24.24 34.74
C ASN A 277 6.38 25.73 34.65
N ASN A 278 5.93 26.17 33.48
CA ASN A 278 5.58 27.56 33.14
C ASN A 278 6.74 28.58 33.21
N SER A 279 7.98 28.14 33.34
CA SER A 279 9.17 28.97 33.33
C SER A 279 10.04 28.74 32.12
N PRO A 280 10.60 29.77 31.47
CA PRO A 280 11.47 29.63 30.32
C PRO A 280 12.87 29.16 30.73
N TYR A 281 13.47 28.31 29.93
CA TYR A 281 14.85 27.85 30.04
C TYR A 281 15.50 27.81 28.64
N SER A 282 16.78 28.22 28.61
CA SER A 282 17.60 28.12 27.41
C SER A 282 18.69 27.05 27.61
N LEU A 283 18.76 26.06 26.73
CA LEU A 283 19.66 24.92 26.82
C LEU A 283 20.54 24.89 25.57
N VAL A 284 21.85 24.72 25.73
CA VAL A 284 22.76 24.54 24.56
C VAL A 284 22.84 23.06 24.25
N VAL A 285 22.38 22.67 23.06
CA VAL A 285 22.28 21.28 22.64
C VAL A 285 23.11 21.05 21.37
N GLN A 286 23.90 19.97 21.31
CA GLN A 286 24.57 19.52 20.10
C GLN A 286 23.58 18.75 19.21
N VAL A 287 23.38 19.19 17.97
CA VAL A 287 22.62 18.44 16.97
C VAL A 287 23.55 17.40 16.34
N ASP A 288 23.07 16.18 16.14
CA ASP A 288 23.85 15.13 15.49
C ASP A 288 23.93 15.30 13.95
N LYS A 289 24.63 14.39 13.27
CA LYS A 289 24.77 14.37 11.81
C LYS A 289 23.44 14.16 11.07
N ASP A 290 22.47 13.56 11.72
CA ASP A 290 21.15 13.24 11.17
C ASP A 290 20.10 14.32 11.45
N GLY A 291 20.49 15.39 12.18
CA GLY A 291 19.57 16.47 12.56
C GLY A 291 18.68 16.09 13.74
N LYS A 292 19.19 15.28 14.68
CA LYS A 292 18.46 14.84 15.86
C LYS A 292 19.21 15.25 17.13
N ILE A 293 18.49 15.33 18.24
CA ILE A 293 19.07 15.60 19.58
C ILE A 293 18.78 14.46 20.57
N GLY A 294 17.84 13.56 20.27
CA GLY A 294 17.59 12.34 21.04
C GLY A 294 16.51 12.47 22.12
N PHE A 295 15.30 12.82 21.73
CA PHE A 295 14.09 12.74 22.57
C PHE A 295 12.91 12.14 21.79
N GLN A 296 11.91 11.66 22.53
CA GLN A 296 10.61 11.26 22.01
C GLN A 296 9.58 12.32 22.42
N ARG A 297 8.75 12.75 21.47
CA ARG A 297 7.67 13.70 21.75
C ARG A 297 6.42 12.99 22.26
N LYS A 298 5.63 13.69 23.06
CA LYS A 298 4.27 13.30 23.40
C LYS A 298 3.36 13.68 22.23
N SER A 299 2.63 12.72 21.68
CA SER A 299 1.55 13.07 20.74
C SER A 299 0.37 13.66 21.50
N THR A 300 -0.15 14.77 20.99
CA THR A 300 -1.35 15.45 21.51
C THR A 300 -2.57 15.20 20.63
N LEU A 301 -2.44 14.35 19.61
CA LEU A 301 -3.53 14.03 18.71
C LEU A 301 -4.58 13.17 19.41
N GLU A 302 -5.83 13.60 19.33
CA GLU A 302 -6.95 12.81 19.76
C GLU A 302 -7.35 11.82 18.65
N ILE A 303 -7.16 10.53 18.93
CA ILE A 303 -7.60 9.46 18.03
C ILE A 303 -9.10 9.25 18.26
N SER A 304 -9.88 9.41 17.21
CA SER A 304 -11.30 9.09 17.19
C SER A 304 -11.48 7.62 16.85
N TYR A 305 -12.43 6.96 17.52
CA TYR A 305 -12.76 5.56 17.32
C TYR A 305 -14.21 5.42 16.87
N LYS A 306 -14.43 4.74 15.77
CA LYS A 306 -15.76 4.34 15.30
C LYS A 306 -15.88 2.84 15.41
N LYS A 307 -16.84 2.38 16.22
CA LYS A 307 -17.17 0.95 16.31
C LYS A 307 -18.24 0.61 15.27
N TYR A 308 -18.13 -0.60 14.75
CA TYR A 308 -19.09 -1.18 13.82
C TYR A 308 -19.61 -2.48 14.39
N ASP A 309 -20.89 -2.74 14.25
CA ASP A 309 -21.46 -4.05 14.44
C ASP A 309 -21.26 -4.89 13.17
N LEU A 310 -21.60 -6.17 13.21
CA LEU A 310 -21.35 -7.09 12.11
C LEU A 310 -22.06 -6.65 10.80
N LEU A 311 -23.26 -6.10 10.90
CA LEU A 311 -24.04 -5.68 9.73
C LEU A 311 -23.52 -4.37 9.13
N SER A 312 -23.23 -3.38 9.97
CA SER A 312 -22.69 -2.09 9.53
C SER A 312 -21.23 -2.17 9.07
N SER A 313 -20.49 -3.19 9.49
CA SER A 313 -19.11 -3.41 9.05
C SER A 313 -18.98 -3.82 7.58
N ILE A 314 -20.00 -4.50 7.01
CA ILE A 314 -19.97 -4.96 5.62
C ILE A 314 -19.93 -3.79 4.63
N PRO A 315 -20.91 -2.85 4.62
CA PRO A 315 -20.84 -1.69 3.73
C PRO A 315 -19.64 -0.78 4.06
N ALA A 316 -19.24 -0.64 5.32
CA ALA A 316 -18.06 0.14 5.70
C ALA A 316 -16.77 -0.51 5.18
N GLY A 317 -16.65 -1.84 5.25
CA GLY A 317 -15.51 -2.59 4.72
C GLY A 317 -15.44 -2.53 3.19
N TYR A 318 -16.60 -2.59 2.52
CA TYR A 318 -16.67 -2.38 1.07
C TYR A 318 -16.16 -0.99 0.69
N ASN A 319 -16.66 0.08 1.34
CA ASN A 319 -16.21 1.44 1.05
C ASN A 319 -14.71 1.59 1.31
N LEU A 320 -14.21 1.06 2.44
CA LEU A 320 -12.78 1.09 2.74
C LEU A 320 -11.94 0.34 1.69
N ALA A 321 -12.43 -0.81 1.20
CA ALA A 321 -11.76 -1.57 0.14
C ALA A 321 -11.73 -0.80 -1.17
N VAL A 322 -12.84 -0.16 -1.57
CA VAL A 322 -12.91 0.67 -2.77
C VAL A 322 -11.97 1.87 -2.66
N ASP A 323 -11.97 2.58 -1.54
CA ASP A 323 -11.08 3.73 -1.31
C ASP A 323 -9.60 3.30 -1.42
N ARG A 324 -9.23 2.19 -0.77
CA ARG A 324 -7.85 1.67 -0.81
C ARG A 324 -7.44 1.22 -2.20
N LEU A 325 -8.31 0.52 -2.92
CA LEU A 325 -8.06 0.08 -4.28
C LEU A 325 -7.94 1.28 -5.23
N SER A 326 -8.82 2.26 -5.11
CA SER A 326 -8.81 3.50 -5.90
C SER A 326 -7.50 4.28 -5.69
N SER A 327 -7.10 4.47 -4.42
CA SER A 327 -5.84 5.12 -4.07
C SER A 327 -4.63 4.35 -4.64
N TYR A 328 -4.66 3.02 -4.59
CA TYR A 328 -3.59 2.19 -5.16
C TYR A 328 -3.51 2.33 -6.68
N ILE A 329 -4.65 2.26 -7.39
CA ILE A 329 -4.71 2.45 -8.85
C ILE A 329 -4.17 3.84 -9.24
N SER A 330 -4.56 4.89 -8.51
CA SER A 330 -4.09 6.25 -8.75
C SER A 330 -2.57 6.37 -8.55
N GLN A 331 -2.03 5.78 -7.49
CA GLN A 331 -0.58 5.75 -7.24
C GLN A 331 0.15 4.94 -8.33
N PHE A 332 -0.42 3.80 -8.74
CA PHE A 332 0.14 2.98 -9.81
C PHE A 332 0.18 3.76 -11.14
N ALA A 333 -0.89 4.49 -11.47
CA ALA A 333 -0.94 5.33 -12.68
C ALA A 333 0.12 6.45 -12.67
N LEU A 334 0.45 7.01 -11.50
CA LEU A 334 1.50 8.02 -11.38
C LEU A 334 2.89 7.49 -11.77
N ILE A 335 3.19 6.20 -11.56
CA ILE A 335 4.47 5.58 -11.93
C ILE A 335 4.68 5.65 -13.46
N PHE A 336 3.61 5.55 -14.24
CA PHE A 336 3.68 5.61 -15.71
C PHE A 336 3.64 7.03 -16.28
N ASN A 337 3.19 8.01 -15.51
CA ASN A 337 3.01 9.40 -15.95
C ASN A 337 4.15 10.33 -15.54
N SER A 338 5.11 9.88 -14.74
CA SER A 338 6.22 10.71 -14.25
C SER A 338 7.54 10.35 -14.91
N ASP A 339 8.36 11.36 -15.22
CA ASP A 339 9.70 11.18 -15.73
C ASP A 339 10.57 10.43 -14.69
N ASN A 340 10.84 9.18 -14.95
CA ASN A 340 11.91 8.27 -14.47
C ASN A 340 12.32 8.17 -12.98
N GLU A 341 12.02 9.12 -12.10
CA GLU A 341 12.43 9.02 -10.68
C GLU A 341 11.53 8.12 -9.83
N LEU A 342 10.24 8.00 -10.16
CA LEU A 342 9.29 7.14 -9.43
C LEU A 342 9.49 5.64 -9.69
N ALA A 343 10.10 5.26 -10.80
CA ALA A 343 10.45 3.86 -11.05
C ALA A 343 11.45 3.32 -10.01
N SER A 344 12.34 4.17 -9.50
CA SER A 344 13.25 3.82 -8.41
C SER A 344 12.56 3.57 -7.06
N GLU A 345 11.30 3.97 -6.91
CA GLU A 345 10.50 3.73 -5.71
C GLU A 345 9.76 2.38 -5.73
N LEU A 346 9.74 1.69 -6.88
CA LEU A 346 9.19 0.34 -6.94
C LEU A 346 10.00 -0.58 -6.03
N GLY A 347 9.32 -1.12 -5.01
CA GLY A 347 9.89 -2.10 -4.09
C GLY A 347 9.49 -3.51 -4.44
N GLY A 348 10.35 -4.46 -4.10
CA GLY A 348 10.13 -5.90 -4.22
C GLY A 348 9.60 -6.52 -2.93
N PHE A 349 9.97 -7.78 -2.68
CA PHE A 349 9.55 -8.51 -1.49
C PHE A 349 10.03 -7.89 -0.18
N GLY A 350 11.19 -7.22 -0.17
CA GLY A 350 11.70 -6.51 0.99
C GLY A 350 10.80 -5.34 1.39
N ALA A 351 10.39 -4.53 0.41
CA ALA A 351 9.46 -3.42 0.62
C ALA A 351 8.08 -3.91 1.08
N ILE A 352 7.54 -4.97 0.47
CA ILE A 352 6.26 -5.58 0.90
C ILE A 352 6.40 -6.15 2.32
N GLY A 353 7.52 -6.82 2.63
CA GLY A 353 7.80 -7.35 3.96
C GLY A 353 7.85 -6.25 5.04
N SER A 354 8.42 -5.10 4.71
CA SER A 354 8.52 -3.96 5.63
C SER A 354 7.16 -3.31 5.96
N MET A 355 6.10 -3.60 5.21
CA MET A 355 4.74 -3.19 5.57
C MET A 355 4.23 -3.89 6.83
N PHE A 356 4.77 -5.08 7.14
CA PHE A 356 4.39 -5.82 8.33
C PHE A 356 5.18 -5.32 9.55
N PRO A 357 4.55 -5.25 10.74
CA PRO A 357 5.21 -4.75 11.93
C PRO A 357 6.31 -5.70 12.42
N GLU A 358 7.34 -5.13 13.07
CA GLU A 358 8.47 -5.83 13.68
C GLU A 358 8.06 -6.72 14.88
N SER A 359 6.88 -6.47 15.43
CA SER A 359 6.25 -7.29 16.47
C SER A 359 4.90 -7.80 15.97
N TRP A 360 4.46 -8.96 16.49
CA TRP A 360 3.21 -9.57 16.06
C TRP A 360 2.01 -8.68 16.42
N ASN A 361 1.27 -8.21 15.40
CA ASN A 361 0.08 -7.36 15.55
C ASN A 361 -1.02 -7.83 14.58
N TRP A 362 -2.04 -8.50 15.13
CA TRP A 362 -3.12 -9.06 14.34
C TRP A 362 -3.93 -8.01 13.55
N LEU A 363 -4.17 -6.83 14.12
CA LEU A 363 -4.87 -5.76 13.41
C LEU A 363 -4.12 -5.34 12.15
N GLN A 364 -2.81 -5.07 12.30
CA GLN A 364 -1.98 -4.64 11.17
C GLN A 364 -1.77 -5.77 10.17
N PHE A 365 -1.61 -7.01 10.66
CA PHE A 365 -1.52 -8.20 9.82
C PHE A 365 -2.73 -8.31 8.89
N TRP A 366 -3.95 -8.26 9.44
CA TRP A 366 -5.16 -8.37 8.62
C TRP A 366 -5.39 -7.16 7.71
N LYS A 367 -5.06 -5.92 8.16
CA LYS A 367 -5.11 -4.74 7.29
C LYS A 367 -4.18 -4.88 6.09
N ASN A 368 -2.95 -5.33 6.30
CA ASN A 368 -1.98 -5.55 5.22
C ASN A 368 -2.41 -6.70 4.31
N THR A 369 -2.91 -7.80 4.88
CA THR A 369 -3.44 -8.94 4.10
C THR A 369 -4.61 -8.52 3.21
N ALA A 370 -5.55 -7.70 3.73
CA ALA A 370 -6.65 -7.18 2.93
C ALA A 370 -6.16 -6.29 1.77
N PHE A 371 -5.20 -5.40 2.06
CA PHE A 371 -4.59 -4.55 1.04
C PHE A 371 -3.88 -5.38 -0.04
N LEU A 372 -3.06 -6.35 0.35
CA LEU A 372 -2.38 -7.26 -0.58
C LEU A 372 -3.37 -8.07 -1.43
N SER A 373 -4.50 -8.48 -0.85
CA SER A 373 -5.57 -9.18 -1.58
C SER A 373 -6.14 -8.32 -2.72
N LEU A 374 -6.44 -7.04 -2.44
CA LEU A 374 -6.92 -6.10 -3.45
C LEU A 374 -5.85 -5.78 -4.50
N MET A 375 -4.60 -5.61 -4.06
CA MET A 375 -3.46 -5.38 -4.96
C MET A 375 -3.27 -6.56 -5.93
N LEU A 376 -3.31 -7.80 -5.42
CA LEU A 376 -3.22 -9.00 -6.25
C LEU A 376 -4.41 -9.12 -7.22
N ALA A 377 -5.63 -8.79 -6.77
CA ALA A 377 -6.80 -8.77 -7.65
C ALA A 377 -6.62 -7.77 -8.80
N PHE A 378 -6.13 -6.56 -8.50
CA PHE A 378 -5.87 -5.54 -9.52
C PHE A 378 -4.75 -5.96 -10.48
N MET A 379 -3.60 -6.38 -9.95
CA MET A 379 -2.46 -6.78 -10.78
C MET A 379 -2.79 -7.95 -11.69
N ASN A 380 -3.50 -8.97 -11.17
CA ASN A 380 -3.93 -10.12 -11.96
C ASN A 380 -5.05 -9.80 -12.95
N LEU A 381 -5.76 -8.67 -12.80
CA LEU A 381 -6.75 -8.21 -13.77
C LEU A 381 -6.12 -7.45 -14.95
N LEU A 382 -4.88 -6.95 -14.82
CA LEU A 382 -4.21 -6.25 -15.91
C LEU A 382 -4.08 -7.16 -17.14
N PRO A 383 -4.27 -6.65 -18.36
CA PRO A 383 -4.20 -7.44 -19.59
C PRO A 383 -2.74 -7.77 -19.98
N ILE A 384 -1.98 -8.27 -19.01
CA ILE A 384 -0.59 -8.68 -19.18
C ILE A 384 -0.59 -10.19 -19.40
N PRO A 385 -0.12 -10.67 -20.56
CA PRO A 385 0.07 -12.11 -20.79
C PRO A 385 0.97 -12.69 -19.67
N ALA A 386 0.72 -13.93 -19.28
CA ALA A 386 1.25 -14.62 -18.10
C ALA A 386 0.56 -14.26 -16.76
N LEU A 387 -0.39 -13.31 -16.73
CA LEU A 387 -1.34 -13.12 -15.64
C LEU A 387 -2.75 -13.55 -16.08
N ASP A 388 -3.65 -13.78 -15.13
CA ASP A 388 -5.05 -14.14 -15.43
C ASP A 388 -5.73 -13.14 -16.37
N GLY A 389 -5.46 -11.85 -16.20
CA GLY A 389 -5.98 -10.76 -17.02
C GLY A 389 -5.60 -10.88 -18.50
N GLY A 390 -4.44 -11.44 -18.80
CA GLY A 390 -4.05 -11.76 -20.17
C GLY A 390 -4.94 -12.84 -20.79
N HIS A 391 -5.21 -13.91 -20.06
CA HIS A 391 -6.16 -14.96 -20.49
C HIS A 391 -7.59 -14.43 -20.59
N ILE A 392 -8.03 -13.62 -19.63
CA ILE A 392 -9.32 -12.94 -19.64
C ILE A 392 -9.46 -12.08 -20.91
N ALA A 393 -8.44 -11.30 -21.27
CA ALA A 393 -8.44 -10.46 -22.47
C ALA A 393 -8.57 -11.28 -23.74
N PHE A 394 -7.85 -12.41 -23.87
CA PHE A 394 -7.99 -13.33 -25.02
C PHE A 394 -9.37 -13.98 -25.08
N LEU A 395 -9.98 -14.31 -23.96
CA LEU A 395 -11.31 -14.87 -23.91
C LEU A 395 -12.40 -13.83 -24.25
N PHE A 396 -12.24 -12.58 -23.85
CA PHE A 396 -13.09 -11.47 -24.30
C PHE A 396 -12.98 -11.26 -25.82
N TYR A 397 -11.77 -11.29 -26.36
CA TYR A 397 -11.57 -11.24 -27.82
C TYR A 397 -12.33 -12.39 -28.52
N GLU A 398 -12.20 -13.62 -28.03
CA GLU A 398 -12.88 -14.78 -28.59
C GLU A 398 -14.41 -14.65 -28.53
N ILE A 399 -14.97 -14.13 -27.42
CA ILE A 399 -16.42 -13.91 -27.27
C ILE A 399 -16.92 -12.86 -28.28
N ILE A 400 -16.15 -11.80 -28.52
CA ILE A 400 -16.55 -10.70 -29.42
C ILE A 400 -16.38 -11.11 -30.89
N VAL A 401 -15.26 -11.74 -31.23
CA VAL A 401 -14.92 -12.10 -32.63
C VAL A 401 -15.51 -13.46 -33.05
N GLY A 402 -15.91 -14.28 -32.09
CA GLY A 402 -16.46 -15.63 -32.34
C GLY A 402 -15.43 -16.69 -32.71
N LYS A 403 -14.14 -16.36 -32.62
CA LYS A 403 -13.02 -17.28 -32.91
C LYS A 403 -11.89 -17.05 -31.91
N PRO A 404 -11.21 -18.13 -31.46
CA PRO A 404 -10.07 -18.00 -30.58
C PRO A 404 -8.91 -17.28 -31.28
N ALA A 405 -8.08 -16.59 -30.50
CA ALA A 405 -6.83 -16.04 -31.01
C ALA A 405 -5.89 -17.17 -31.48
N PRO A 406 -5.05 -16.92 -32.51
CA PRO A 406 -4.10 -17.93 -33.01
C PRO A 406 -3.18 -18.43 -31.89
N GLU A 407 -3.01 -19.74 -31.72
CA GLU A 407 -2.21 -20.36 -30.67
C GLU A 407 -0.78 -19.78 -30.59
N LYS A 408 -0.11 -19.63 -31.73
CA LYS A 408 1.24 -19.02 -31.78
C LYS A 408 1.28 -17.61 -31.27
N PHE A 409 0.20 -16.84 -31.48
CA PHE A 409 0.12 -15.47 -30.95
C PHE A 409 -0.01 -15.47 -29.43
N VAL A 410 -0.86 -16.35 -28.89
CA VAL A 410 -1.04 -16.49 -27.43
C VAL A 410 0.26 -16.98 -26.78
N GLU A 411 0.92 -17.99 -27.33
CA GLU A 411 2.22 -18.49 -26.86
C GLU A 411 3.28 -17.38 -26.82
N ASN A 412 3.45 -16.67 -27.93
CA ASN A 412 4.45 -15.60 -28.02
C ASN A 412 4.13 -14.45 -27.02
N ALA A 413 2.86 -14.09 -26.91
CA ALA A 413 2.42 -13.08 -25.94
C ALA A 413 2.74 -13.50 -24.50
N GLN A 414 2.50 -14.78 -24.13
CA GLN A 414 2.83 -15.30 -22.81
C GLN A 414 4.34 -15.25 -22.53
N VAL A 415 5.18 -15.63 -23.51
CA VAL A 415 6.65 -15.53 -23.36
C VAL A 415 7.07 -14.09 -23.12
N VAL A 416 6.53 -13.12 -23.88
CA VAL A 416 6.81 -11.70 -23.69
C VAL A 416 6.35 -11.23 -22.31
N GLY A 417 5.14 -11.62 -21.88
CA GLY A 417 4.61 -11.31 -20.56
C GLY A 417 5.48 -11.85 -19.43
N MET A 418 5.91 -13.11 -19.52
CA MET A 418 6.85 -13.71 -18.56
C MET A 418 8.17 -12.95 -18.48
N VAL A 419 8.79 -12.63 -19.62
CA VAL A 419 10.05 -11.86 -19.64
C VAL A 419 9.86 -10.51 -18.97
N LEU A 420 8.74 -9.83 -19.25
CA LEU A 420 8.41 -8.54 -18.64
C LEU A 420 8.25 -8.68 -17.13
N LEU A 421 7.49 -9.67 -16.65
CA LEU A 421 7.28 -9.90 -15.22
C LEU A 421 8.58 -10.26 -14.49
N PHE A 422 9.39 -11.15 -15.05
CA PHE A 422 10.70 -11.49 -14.45
C PHE A 422 11.64 -10.28 -14.42
N SER A 423 11.66 -9.47 -15.48
CA SER A 423 12.46 -8.24 -15.52
C SER A 423 12.02 -7.26 -14.44
N LEU A 424 10.70 -7.07 -14.27
CA LEU A 424 10.14 -6.21 -13.22
C LEU A 424 10.47 -6.75 -11.81
N LEU A 425 10.37 -8.06 -11.62
CA LEU A 425 10.71 -8.71 -10.35
C LEU A 425 12.20 -8.51 -10.00
N ILE A 426 13.10 -8.71 -10.96
CA ILE A 426 14.54 -8.49 -10.77
C ILE A 426 14.82 -7.02 -10.47
N PHE A 427 14.18 -6.10 -11.19
CA PHE A 427 14.32 -4.67 -11.00
C PHE A 427 13.85 -4.23 -9.60
N ALA A 428 12.65 -4.64 -9.19
CA ALA A 428 12.07 -4.27 -7.90
C ALA A 428 12.88 -4.83 -6.71
N ASN A 429 13.30 -6.10 -6.77
CA ASN A 429 14.15 -6.68 -5.73
C ASN A 429 15.58 -6.10 -5.77
N GLY A 430 16.09 -5.74 -6.95
CA GLY A 430 17.35 -5.01 -7.10
C GLY A 430 17.32 -3.66 -6.40
N ASN A 431 16.23 -2.90 -6.55
CA ASN A 431 16.02 -1.65 -5.82
C ASN A 431 16.00 -1.85 -4.30
N ASP A 432 15.33 -2.91 -3.82
CA ASP A 432 15.32 -3.22 -2.38
C ASP A 432 16.75 -3.46 -1.85
N ILE A 433 17.58 -4.17 -2.60
CA ILE A 433 18.99 -4.41 -2.24
C ILE A 433 19.78 -3.10 -2.25
N LEU A 434 19.63 -2.27 -3.29
CA LEU A 434 20.33 -1.00 -3.39
C LEU A 434 19.99 0.00 -2.27
N ARG A 435 18.76 -0.09 -1.73
CA ARG A 435 18.33 0.74 -0.59
C ARG A 435 18.95 0.32 0.75
N LEU A 436 19.58 -0.84 0.83
CA LEU A 436 20.28 -1.31 2.03
C LEU A 436 21.71 -0.74 2.14
N PHE A 437 22.26 -0.22 1.04
CA PHE A 437 23.59 0.38 0.95
C PHE A 437 23.49 1.89 0.75
#